data_8848dabb1328f791758bb28d55d47fe7
#
_entry.id   8848dabb1328f791758bb28d55d47fe7
#
_cell.length_a   1.000
_cell.length_b   1.000
_cell.length_c   1.000
_cell.angle_alpha   90.00
_cell.angle_beta   90.00
_cell.angle_gamma   90.00
#
_symmetry.space_group_name_H-M   'P 1'
#
loop_
_entity.id
_entity.type
_entity.pdbx_description
1 polymer ?
#
loop_
_entity_poly.entity_id
_entity_poly.type
_entity_poly.pdbx_seq_one_letter_code
_entity_poly.pdbx_strand_id
1 'polypeptide(L)'
;MGIKRVVIDGLKPREITIVSLSKTLCSVSGVEEVSIVVTEVDTRTETIKLTITGSNMDYDSIVKAMNENSTVVRSIDEVTAAKIKSAKTTA
;
A
#
# COMPACT_ATOMS: atom_id res chain seq x y z
N MET A 1 -8.80 7.51 -13.58
CA MET A 1 -7.59 6.69 -13.62
C MET A 1 -7.41 5.99 -12.29
N GLY A 2 -7.13 4.72 -12.31
CA GLY A 2 -6.94 3.96 -11.09
C GLY A 2 -5.58 3.29 -11.03
N ILE A 3 -5.10 3.05 -9.82
CA ILE A 3 -3.83 2.36 -9.60
C ILE A 3 -4.11 0.87 -9.47
N LYS A 4 -3.33 0.06 -10.18
CA LYS A 4 -3.42 -1.39 -10.12
C LYS A 4 -2.33 -2.00 -9.26
N ARG A 5 -1.20 -1.33 -9.14
CA ARG A 5 -0.06 -1.85 -8.38
C ARG A 5 0.80 -0.68 -7.93
N VAL A 6 1.23 -0.72 -6.68
CA VAL A 6 2.19 0.25 -6.19
C VAL A 6 3.18 -0.47 -5.28
N VAL A 7 4.45 -0.14 -5.43
CA VAL A 7 5.52 -0.66 -4.57
C VAL A 7 6.07 0.52 -3.80
N ILE A 8 6.00 0.42 -2.49
CA ILE A 8 6.33 1.52 -1.58
C ILE A 8 7.45 1.06 -0.64
N ASP A 9 8.43 1.94 -0.45
CA ASP A 9 9.42 1.77 0.60
C ASP A 9 8.97 2.62 1.77
N GLY A 10 8.79 1.99 2.93
CA GLY A 10 8.24 2.67 4.09
C GLY A 10 9.02 2.38 5.35
N LEU A 11 8.71 3.16 6.37
CA LEU A 11 9.30 3.01 7.69
C LEU A 11 8.19 2.88 8.70
N LYS A 12 8.23 1.83 9.52
CA LYS A 12 7.20 1.61 10.52
C LYS A 12 7.81 1.38 11.91
N PRO A 13 7.05 1.69 12.97
CA PRO A 13 7.51 1.34 14.33
C PRO A 13 7.52 -0.18 14.48
N ARG A 14 8.44 -0.69 15.30
CA ARG A 14 8.54 -2.13 15.49
C ARG A 14 7.31 -2.72 16.17
N GLU A 15 6.64 -1.96 17.01
CA GLU A 15 5.46 -2.47 17.71
C GLU A 15 4.26 -2.67 16.80
N ILE A 16 4.22 -2.01 15.64
CA ILE A 16 3.19 -2.28 14.64
C ILE A 16 3.68 -3.46 13.81
N THR A 17 2.99 -4.59 13.89
CA THR A 17 3.43 -5.78 13.14
C THR A 17 3.06 -5.67 11.67
N ILE A 18 3.83 -6.32 10.82
CA ILE A 18 3.49 -6.35 9.39
C ILE A 18 2.19 -7.11 9.16
N VAL A 19 1.85 -8.04 10.03
CA VAL A 19 0.56 -8.76 9.92
C VAL A 19 -0.59 -7.79 10.14
N SER A 20 -0.51 -7.00 11.20
CA SER A 20 -1.55 -6.02 11.50
C SER A 20 -1.66 -4.97 10.39
N LEU A 21 -0.51 -4.48 9.94
CA LEU A 21 -0.48 -3.46 8.89
C LEU A 21 -1.06 -4.00 7.59
N SER A 22 -0.73 -5.24 7.22
CA SER A 22 -1.25 -5.82 5.99
C SER A 22 -2.77 -5.95 6.04
N LYS A 23 -3.31 -6.33 7.19
CA LYS A 23 -4.77 -6.45 7.33
C LYS A 23 -5.45 -5.10 7.19
N THR A 24 -4.87 -4.06 7.81
CA THR A 24 -5.42 -2.72 7.73
C THR A 24 -5.40 -2.23 6.27
N LEU A 25 -4.31 -2.46 5.57
CA LEU A 25 -4.21 -2.01 4.19
C LEU A 25 -5.13 -2.79 3.26
N CYS A 26 -5.37 -4.06 3.55
CA CYS A 26 -6.31 -4.85 2.75
C CYS A 26 -7.75 -4.34 2.86
N SER A 27 -8.06 -3.59 3.89
CA SER A 27 -9.41 -3.04 4.04
C SER A 27 -9.60 -1.71 3.28
N VAL A 28 -8.55 -1.19 2.69
CA VAL A 28 -8.65 0.03 1.87
C VAL A 28 -9.38 -0.31 0.58
N SER A 29 -10.30 0.57 0.18
CA SER A 29 -11.12 0.35 -1.01
C SER A 29 -10.25 0.11 -2.25
N GLY A 30 -10.56 -0.93 -3.01
CA GLY A 30 -9.85 -1.27 -4.23
C GLY A 30 -8.64 -2.15 -4.03
N VAL A 31 -8.15 -2.29 -2.81
CA VAL A 31 -6.99 -3.13 -2.53
C VAL A 31 -7.44 -4.59 -2.49
N GLU A 32 -6.71 -5.44 -3.23
CA GLU A 32 -7.00 -6.87 -3.31
C GLU A 32 -5.92 -7.72 -2.65
N GLU A 33 -4.68 -7.24 -2.69
CA GLU A 33 -3.58 -8.01 -2.11
C GLU A 33 -2.52 -7.07 -1.57
N VAL A 34 -1.96 -7.40 -0.41
CA VAL A 34 -0.88 -6.64 0.21
C VAL A 34 0.23 -7.61 0.59
N SER A 35 1.43 -7.30 0.15
CA SER A 35 2.63 -8.06 0.50
C SER A 35 3.60 -7.11 1.19
N ILE A 36 4.09 -7.48 2.36
CA ILE A 36 5.02 -6.65 3.11
C ILE A 36 6.26 -7.47 3.47
N VAL A 37 7.42 -6.94 3.11
CA VAL A 37 8.70 -7.56 3.42
C VAL A 37 9.50 -6.60 4.27
N VAL A 38 10.07 -7.10 5.38
CA VAL A 38 10.97 -6.30 6.21
C VAL A 38 12.35 -6.41 5.56
N THR A 39 12.90 -5.26 5.18
CA THR A 39 14.22 -5.24 4.53
C THR A 39 15.32 -4.83 5.49
N GLU A 40 14.98 -4.17 6.59
CA GLU A 40 15.98 -3.69 7.54
C GLU A 40 15.32 -3.52 8.90
N VAL A 41 16.02 -3.91 9.96
CA VAL A 41 15.53 -3.78 11.33
C VAL A 41 16.45 -2.86 12.10
N ASP A 42 15.89 -1.85 12.74
CA ASP A 42 16.61 -0.96 13.61
C ASP A 42 16.03 -1.08 15.02
N THR A 43 16.56 -0.32 15.96
CA THR A 43 16.17 -0.41 17.36
C THR A 43 14.68 -0.18 17.58
N ARG A 44 14.11 0.83 16.91
CA ARG A 44 12.72 1.22 17.12
C ARG A 44 11.87 1.10 15.87
N THR A 45 12.49 0.92 14.73
CA THR A 45 11.78 0.96 13.46
C THR A 45 12.19 -0.20 12.58
N GLU A 46 11.38 -0.45 11.57
CA GLU A 46 11.68 -1.41 10.53
C GLU A 46 11.45 -0.74 9.19
N THR A 47 12.40 -0.93 8.28
CA THR A 47 12.21 -0.53 6.89
C THR A 47 11.49 -1.67 6.19
N ILE A 48 10.42 -1.34 5.49
CA ILE A 48 9.59 -2.33 4.84
C ILE A 48 9.38 -1.97 3.39
N LYS A 49 9.18 -3.01 2.58
CA LYS A 49 8.76 -2.85 1.20
C LYS A 49 7.35 -3.41 1.09
N LEU A 50 6.44 -2.56 0.63
CA LEU A 50 5.04 -2.94 0.47
C LEU A 50 4.73 -3.04 -1.01
N THR A 51 4.14 -4.16 -1.40
CA THR A 51 3.60 -4.33 -2.74
C THR A 51 2.10 -4.45 -2.60
N ILE A 52 1.38 -3.50 -3.16
CA ILE A 52 -0.08 -3.41 -3.02
C ILE A 52 -0.68 -3.48 -4.41
N THR A 53 -1.55 -4.46 -4.61
CA THR A 53 -2.21 -4.65 -5.89
C THR A 53 -3.72 -4.62 -5.70
N GLY A 54 -4.40 -4.24 -6.74
CA GLY A 54 -5.85 -4.17 -6.69
C GLY A 54 -6.41 -3.60 -7.97
N SER A 55 -7.56 -2.98 -7.83
CA SER A 55 -8.29 -2.43 -8.95
C SER A 55 -8.80 -1.06 -8.56
N ASN A 56 -8.46 -0.06 -9.36
CA ASN A 56 -8.92 1.30 -9.13
C ASN A 56 -8.59 1.80 -7.72
N MET A 57 -7.37 1.53 -7.27
CA MET A 57 -6.93 1.98 -5.96
C MET A 57 -6.64 3.47 -5.94
N ASP A 58 -6.89 4.09 -4.79
CA ASP A 58 -6.59 5.49 -4.57
C ASP A 58 -5.34 5.60 -3.69
N TYR A 59 -4.30 6.25 -4.21
CA TYR A 59 -3.03 6.37 -3.50
C TYR A 59 -3.19 7.10 -2.17
N ASP A 60 -3.98 8.18 -2.15
CA ASP A 60 -4.14 8.97 -0.93
C ASP A 60 -4.80 8.15 0.18
N SER A 61 -5.72 7.26 -0.17
CA SER A 61 -6.35 6.38 0.81
C SER A 61 -5.34 5.39 1.40
N ILE A 62 -4.44 4.88 0.55
CA ILE A 62 -3.38 3.97 0.99
C ILE A 62 -2.45 4.69 1.97
N VAL A 63 -2.01 5.90 1.60
CA VAL A 63 -1.10 6.67 2.45
C VAL A 63 -1.77 7.04 3.77
N LYS A 64 -3.06 7.39 3.73
CA LYS A 64 -3.79 7.71 4.95
C LYS A 64 -3.81 6.51 5.90
N ALA A 65 -4.09 5.33 5.37
CA ALA A 65 -4.10 4.11 6.17
C ALA A 65 -2.73 3.81 6.77
N MET A 66 -1.66 4.04 6.00
CA MET A 66 -0.30 3.87 6.51
C MET A 66 -0.03 4.84 7.64
N ASN A 67 -0.38 6.10 7.45
CA ASN A 67 -0.13 7.13 8.47
C ASN A 67 -0.92 6.87 9.74
N GLU A 68 -2.13 6.34 9.62
CA GLU A 68 -2.94 5.98 10.78
C GLU A 68 -2.30 4.85 11.60
N ASN A 69 -1.39 4.12 10.98
CA ASN A 69 -0.62 3.06 11.64
C ASN A 69 0.83 3.49 11.89
N SER A 70 1.06 4.79 11.97
CA SER A 70 2.37 5.38 12.26
C SER A 70 3.45 4.95 11.27
N THR A 71 3.05 4.57 10.08
CA THR A 71 3.96 4.13 9.02
C THR A 71 4.06 5.24 7.99
N VAL A 72 5.29 5.62 7.66
CA VAL A 72 5.52 6.71 6.71
C VAL A 72 6.09 6.18 5.41
N VAL A 73 5.70 6.82 4.31
CA VAL A 73 6.24 6.51 2.98
C VAL A 73 7.59 7.19 2.84
N ARG A 74 8.62 6.42 2.50
CA ARG A 74 9.95 6.96 2.23
C ARG A 74 10.16 7.19 0.74
N SER A 75 9.71 6.25 -0.06
CA SER A 75 9.78 6.39 -1.52
C SER A 75 8.76 5.48 -2.18
N ILE A 76 8.41 5.83 -3.40
CA ILE A 76 7.55 4.99 -4.23
C ILE A 76 8.45 4.45 -5.33
N ASP A 77 8.59 3.12 -5.37
CA ASP A 77 9.53 2.47 -6.26
C ASP A 77 8.90 2.04 -7.58
N GLU A 78 7.60 1.80 -7.57
CA GLU A 78 6.92 1.34 -8.77
C GLU A 78 5.44 1.69 -8.69
N VAL A 79 4.86 2.12 -9.81
CA VAL A 79 3.43 2.38 -9.92
C VAL A 79 2.94 1.84 -11.25
N THR A 80 1.84 1.10 -11.21
CA THR A 80 1.11 0.72 -12.41
C THR A 80 -0.28 1.34 -12.32
N ALA A 81 -0.57 2.23 -13.25
CA ALA A 81 -1.88 2.87 -13.32
C ALA A 81 -2.55 2.47 -14.62
N ALA A 82 -3.87 2.42 -14.59
CA ALA A 82 -4.64 2.05 -15.77
C ALA A 82 -5.86 2.93 -15.88
N LYS A 83 -6.33 3.11 -17.09
CA LYS A 83 -7.59 3.80 -17.31
C LYS A 83 -8.72 2.96 -16.76
N ILE A 84 -9.66 3.62 -16.10
CA ILE A 84 -10.84 2.96 -15.62
C ILE A 84 -11.77 2.74 -16.82
N LYS A 85 -12.09 1.48 -17.09
CA LYS A 85 -13.06 1.18 -18.12
C LYS A 85 -14.44 1.37 -17.56
N SER A 86 -15.20 2.24 -18.18
CA SER A 86 -16.58 2.46 -17.79
C SER A 86 -17.43 1.29 -18.23
N ALA A 87 -18.38 0.90 -17.39
CA ALA A 87 -19.29 -0.19 -17.73
C ALA A 87 -20.06 0.11 -19.02
N LYS A 88 -20.31 1.37 -19.28
CA LYS A 88 -21.05 1.76 -20.46
C LYS A 88 -20.29 1.50 -21.75
N THR A 89 -19.00 1.32 -21.68
CA THR A 89 -18.24 1.05 -22.90
C THR A 89 -18.64 -0.24 -23.55
N THR A 90 -19.34 -1.05 -22.83
CA THR A 90 -19.84 -2.30 -23.39
C THR A 90 -21.08 -2.12 -24.23
N ALA A 91 -21.65 -0.99 -24.11
CA ALA A 91 -22.89 -0.71 -24.84
C ALA A 91 -22.64 -0.67 -26.34
#